data_7ac68c832ae3b7086323eda8ea8f596b
#
_entry.id   7ac68c832ae3b7086323eda8ea8f596b
#
_cell.length_a   1.000
_cell.length_b   1.000
_cell.length_c   1.000
_cell.angle_alpha   90.00
_cell.angle_beta   90.00
_cell.angle_gamma   90.00
#
_symmetry.space_group_name_H-M   'P 1'
#
loop_
_entity.id
_entity.type
_entity.pdbx_description
1 polymer ?
#
loop_
_entity_poly.entity_id
_entity_poly.type
_entity_poly.pdbx_seq_one_letter_code
_entity_poly.pdbx_strand_id
1 'polypeptide(L)'
;DIVLGDIASLPAEADIDKILLTKQQLKSMLIVPLTFHNKVQGFIGFDSIRTSRFWTASEVEDMHIIAGIFSIIIERWQTNYNLEESRKRISKLSTKFQQFFNNLPIGVELYDAEGYLIDINDADTRIFGSSREYLLGVNLFKNPAVPERILNQIKKKKAFSFPLAYDFNCIRDARYYNSSISDET
;
A
#
# COMPACT_ATOMS: atom_id res chain seq x y z
N ASP A 1 9.53 -31.02 -14.04
CA ASP A 1 8.36 -31.91 -14.12
C ASP A 1 8.62 -33.21 -13.38
N ILE A 2 7.56 -33.82 -12.87
CA ILE A 2 7.55 -35.17 -12.35
C ILE A 2 6.52 -35.95 -13.18
N VAL A 3 6.97 -37.00 -13.85
CA VAL A 3 6.12 -37.81 -14.73
C VAL A 3 6.14 -39.27 -14.21
N LEU A 4 5.01 -39.72 -13.68
CA LEU A 4 4.83 -41.08 -13.19
C LEU A 4 3.75 -41.76 -14.03
N GLY A 5 4.17 -42.65 -14.96
CA GLY A 5 3.27 -43.36 -15.85
C GLY A 5 2.54 -44.53 -15.18
N ASP A 6 3.18 -45.16 -14.20
CA ASP A 6 2.60 -46.23 -13.40
C ASP A 6 3.15 -46.17 -11.97
N ILE A 7 2.30 -45.84 -11.02
CA ILE A 7 2.66 -45.74 -9.60
C ILE A 7 3.01 -47.13 -9.02
N ALA A 8 2.42 -48.19 -9.54
CA ALA A 8 2.73 -49.54 -9.08
C ALA A 8 4.17 -49.95 -9.39
N SER A 9 4.78 -49.36 -10.43
CA SER A 9 6.15 -49.64 -10.86
C SER A 9 7.23 -48.79 -10.16
N LEU A 10 6.87 -47.94 -9.21
CA LEU A 10 7.83 -47.14 -8.45
C LEU A 10 8.86 -48.04 -7.73
N PRO A 11 10.15 -47.63 -7.69
CA PRO A 11 11.21 -48.40 -7.07
C PRO A 11 11.07 -48.45 -5.54
N ALA A 12 11.77 -49.37 -4.89
CA ALA A 12 11.68 -49.59 -3.44
C ALA A 12 12.08 -48.34 -2.61
N GLU A 13 12.97 -47.51 -3.14
CA GLU A 13 13.38 -46.26 -2.49
C GLU A 13 12.23 -45.26 -2.35
N ALA A 14 11.17 -45.41 -3.14
CA ALA A 14 9.96 -44.59 -3.13
C ALA A 14 8.76 -45.31 -2.47
N ASP A 15 8.98 -46.33 -1.63
CA ASP A 15 7.90 -47.11 -1.02
C ASP A 15 6.90 -46.23 -0.20
N ILE A 16 7.38 -45.22 0.49
CA ILE A 16 6.53 -44.30 1.26
C ILE A 16 5.60 -43.55 0.31
N ASP A 17 6.15 -42.99 -0.77
CA ASP A 17 5.37 -42.25 -1.78
C ASP A 17 4.38 -43.16 -2.48
N LYS A 18 4.82 -44.38 -2.84
CA LYS A 18 3.98 -45.42 -3.45
C LYS A 18 2.77 -45.75 -2.56
N ILE A 19 2.99 -45.96 -1.26
CA ILE A 19 1.91 -46.21 -0.28
C ILE A 19 0.92 -45.04 -0.24
N LEU A 20 1.41 -43.81 -0.16
CA LEU A 20 0.58 -42.62 -0.10
C LEU A 20 -0.25 -42.44 -1.37
N LEU A 21 0.38 -42.54 -2.54
CA LEU A 21 -0.27 -42.36 -3.84
C LEU A 21 -1.29 -43.51 -4.13
N THR A 22 -0.95 -44.75 -3.74
CA THR A 22 -1.87 -45.87 -3.84
C THR A 22 -3.08 -45.71 -2.91
N LYS A 23 -2.88 -45.20 -1.70
CA LYS A 23 -3.99 -44.89 -0.78
C LYS A 23 -4.96 -43.86 -1.36
N GLN A 24 -4.47 -42.94 -2.17
CA GLN A 24 -5.26 -41.95 -2.91
C GLN A 24 -5.86 -42.52 -4.21
N GLN A 25 -5.66 -43.81 -4.47
CA GLN A 25 -6.12 -44.53 -5.67
C GLN A 25 -5.50 -44.00 -6.98
N LEU A 26 -4.37 -43.32 -6.92
CA LEU A 26 -3.68 -42.85 -8.11
C LEU A 26 -3.03 -44.01 -8.88
N LYS A 27 -3.15 -43.95 -10.20
CA LYS A 27 -2.53 -44.90 -11.13
C LYS A 27 -1.35 -44.32 -11.89
N SER A 28 -1.48 -43.07 -12.30
CA SER A 28 -0.41 -42.26 -12.88
C SER A 28 -0.56 -40.79 -12.51
N MET A 29 0.55 -40.03 -12.56
CA MET A 29 0.59 -38.65 -12.17
C MET A 29 1.58 -37.88 -13.05
N LEU A 30 1.21 -36.63 -13.36
CA LEU A 30 2.09 -35.64 -13.95
C LEU A 30 2.06 -34.37 -13.07
N ILE A 31 3.21 -33.89 -12.60
CA ILE A 31 3.33 -32.64 -11.89
C ILE A 31 4.12 -31.66 -12.74
N VAL A 32 3.56 -30.48 -12.96
CA VAL A 32 4.15 -29.39 -13.73
C VAL A 32 4.33 -28.17 -12.82
N PRO A 33 5.49 -27.48 -12.86
CA PRO A 33 5.68 -26.29 -12.03
C PRO A 33 4.85 -25.12 -12.54
N LEU A 34 4.30 -24.36 -11.62
CA LEU A 34 3.73 -23.04 -11.85
C LEU A 34 4.86 -22.01 -11.75
N THR A 35 5.26 -21.46 -12.89
CA THR A 35 6.40 -20.53 -12.95
C THR A 35 5.96 -19.14 -13.37
N PHE A 36 6.54 -18.14 -12.71
CA PHE A 36 6.38 -16.74 -13.07
C PHE A 36 7.72 -16.01 -12.95
N HIS A 37 8.10 -15.23 -13.97
CA HIS A 37 9.41 -14.56 -14.05
C HIS A 37 10.59 -15.49 -13.69
N ASN A 38 10.61 -16.71 -14.24
CA ASN A 38 11.62 -17.75 -13.99
C ASN A 38 11.73 -18.21 -12.51
N LYS A 39 10.70 -17.96 -11.69
CA LYS A 39 10.62 -18.48 -10.33
C LYS A 39 9.47 -19.46 -10.21
N VAL A 40 9.71 -20.59 -9.57
CA VAL A 40 8.67 -21.55 -9.23
C VAL A 40 7.85 -20.98 -8.06
N GLN A 41 6.55 -20.83 -8.27
CA GLN A 41 5.60 -20.36 -7.26
C GLN A 41 4.76 -21.49 -6.67
N GLY A 42 4.73 -22.63 -7.33
CA GLY A 42 3.95 -23.78 -6.93
C GLY A 42 3.98 -24.87 -7.99
N PHE A 43 3.08 -25.82 -7.86
CA PHE A 43 2.96 -26.95 -8.79
C PHE A 43 1.49 -27.23 -9.08
N ILE A 44 1.20 -27.74 -10.26
CA ILE A 44 -0.11 -28.29 -10.62
C ILE A 44 0.05 -29.78 -10.93
N GLY A 45 -0.78 -30.63 -10.34
CA GLY A 45 -0.81 -32.05 -10.54
C GLY A 45 -1.97 -32.49 -11.45
N PHE A 46 -1.71 -33.44 -12.33
CA PHE A 46 -2.70 -34.08 -13.19
C PHE A 46 -2.67 -35.57 -12.89
N ASP A 47 -3.76 -36.08 -12.35
CA ASP A 47 -3.83 -37.41 -11.81
C ASP A 47 -4.76 -38.30 -12.62
N SER A 48 -4.37 -39.55 -12.83
CA SER A 48 -5.24 -40.58 -13.37
C SER A 48 -5.53 -41.63 -12.28
N ILE A 49 -6.82 -41.84 -11.98
CA ILE A 49 -7.28 -42.80 -10.98
C ILE A 49 -7.84 -44.10 -11.58
N ARG A 50 -8.17 -44.11 -12.88
CA ARG A 50 -8.80 -45.26 -13.52
C ARG A 50 -7.79 -46.24 -14.12
N THR A 51 -6.81 -45.69 -14.83
CA THR A 51 -5.82 -46.48 -15.57
C THR A 51 -4.44 -45.89 -15.43
N SER A 52 -3.41 -46.69 -15.38
CA SER A 52 -2.04 -46.26 -15.62
C SER A 52 -1.93 -45.77 -17.06
N ARG A 53 -1.25 -44.66 -17.28
CA ARG A 53 -1.07 -44.05 -18.59
C ARG A 53 0.31 -43.45 -18.74
N PHE A 54 0.88 -43.60 -19.91
CA PHE A 54 2.09 -42.86 -20.27
C PHE A 54 1.70 -41.50 -20.80
N TRP A 55 2.30 -40.45 -20.22
CA TRP A 55 2.13 -39.09 -20.67
C TRP A 55 2.99 -38.86 -21.92
N THR A 56 2.38 -38.53 -23.05
CA THR A 56 3.10 -38.19 -24.28
C THR A 56 3.74 -36.79 -24.14
N ALA A 57 4.77 -36.50 -24.94
CA ALA A 57 5.41 -35.18 -24.95
C ALA A 57 4.41 -34.06 -25.27
N SER A 58 3.46 -34.29 -26.18
CA SER A 58 2.42 -33.34 -26.51
C SER A 58 1.50 -33.05 -25.32
N GLU A 59 1.10 -34.10 -24.59
CA GLU A 59 0.25 -33.93 -23.39
C GLU A 59 0.98 -33.17 -22.29
N VAL A 60 2.26 -33.42 -22.10
CA VAL A 60 3.08 -32.65 -21.12
C VAL A 60 3.17 -31.19 -21.54
N GLU A 61 3.33 -30.89 -22.84
CA GLU A 61 3.35 -29.51 -23.36
C GLU A 61 2.00 -28.82 -23.17
N ASP A 62 0.88 -29.48 -23.44
CA ASP A 62 -0.45 -28.97 -23.17
C ASP A 62 -0.65 -28.63 -21.68
N MET A 63 -0.14 -29.48 -20.79
CA MET A 63 -0.23 -29.25 -19.35
C MET A 63 0.66 -28.07 -18.92
N HIS A 64 1.80 -27.81 -19.57
CA HIS A 64 2.60 -26.62 -19.36
C HIS A 64 1.86 -25.35 -19.77
N ILE A 65 1.13 -25.37 -20.87
CA ILE A 65 0.30 -24.23 -21.29
C ILE A 65 -0.76 -23.92 -20.21
N ILE A 66 -1.43 -24.97 -19.72
CA ILE A 66 -2.41 -24.83 -18.62
C ILE A 66 -1.74 -24.28 -17.36
N ALA A 67 -0.58 -24.83 -16.97
CA ALA A 67 0.20 -24.36 -15.82
C ALA A 67 0.59 -22.87 -15.97
N GLY A 68 0.96 -22.43 -17.17
CA GLY A 68 1.25 -21.04 -17.48
C GLY A 68 0.05 -20.12 -17.27
N ILE A 69 -1.14 -20.55 -17.72
CA ILE A 69 -2.38 -19.79 -17.50
C ILE A 69 -2.69 -19.68 -16.01
N PHE A 70 -2.60 -20.77 -15.24
CA PHE A 70 -2.81 -20.76 -13.80
C PHE A 70 -1.79 -19.86 -13.08
N SER A 71 -0.53 -19.90 -13.50
CA SER A 71 0.52 -19.03 -12.92
C SER A 71 0.14 -17.55 -13.04
N ILE A 72 -0.32 -17.12 -14.22
CA ILE A 72 -0.76 -15.75 -14.47
C ILE A 72 -1.98 -15.38 -13.61
N ILE A 73 -2.96 -16.29 -13.52
CA ILE A 73 -4.18 -16.06 -12.74
C ILE A 73 -3.85 -15.92 -11.24
N ILE A 74 -3.05 -16.82 -10.70
CA ILE A 74 -2.65 -16.82 -9.28
C ILE A 74 -1.88 -15.55 -8.94
N GLU A 75 -0.93 -15.15 -9.78
CA GLU A 75 -0.16 -13.92 -9.55
C GLU A 75 -1.04 -12.69 -9.57
N ARG A 76 -1.94 -12.56 -10.56
CA ARG A 76 -2.88 -11.45 -10.63
C ARG A 76 -3.77 -11.40 -9.40
N TRP A 77 -4.21 -12.53 -8.91
CA TRP A 77 -5.03 -12.63 -7.70
C TRP A 77 -4.25 -12.20 -6.45
N GLN A 78 -3.01 -12.67 -6.29
CA GLN A 78 -2.13 -12.28 -5.18
C GLN A 78 -1.81 -10.78 -5.20
N THR A 79 -1.52 -10.24 -6.39
CA THR A 79 -1.23 -8.80 -6.55
C THR A 79 -2.43 -7.95 -6.16
N ASN A 80 -3.63 -8.30 -6.63
CA ASN A 80 -4.86 -7.60 -6.28
C ASN A 80 -5.17 -7.70 -4.78
N TYR A 81 -5.00 -8.88 -4.18
CA TYR A 81 -5.19 -9.09 -2.74
C TYR A 81 -4.25 -8.20 -1.92
N ASN A 82 -2.96 -8.19 -2.25
CA ASN A 82 -1.96 -7.37 -1.56
C ASN A 82 -2.24 -5.86 -1.72
N LEU A 83 -2.70 -5.44 -2.90
CA LEU A 83 -3.09 -4.05 -3.16
C LEU A 83 -4.28 -3.63 -2.30
N GLU A 84 -5.31 -4.46 -2.20
CA GLU A 84 -6.47 -4.20 -1.35
C GLU A 84 -6.11 -4.13 0.13
N GLU A 85 -5.28 -5.04 0.61
CA GLU A 85 -4.78 -5.04 1.99
C GLU A 85 -3.99 -3.75 2.29
N SER A 86 -3.12 -3.34 1.37
CA SER A 86 -2.35 -2.10 1.50
C SER A 86 -3.24 -0.87 1.52
N ARG A 87 -4.25 -0.80 0.64
CA ARG A 87 -5.25 0.28 0.62
C ARG A 87 -6.04 0.36 1.93
N LYS A 88 -6.50 -0.77 2.46
CA LYS A 88 -7.21 -0.84 3.75
C LYS A 88 -6.32 -0.34 4.90
N ARG A 89 -5.05 -0.73 4.90
CA ARG A 89 -4.07 -0.29 5.90
C ARG A 89 -3.83 1.21 5.84
N ILE A 90 -3.61 1.77 4.65
CA ILE A 90 -3.41 3.21 4.44
C ILE A 90 -4.65 3.98 4.88
N SER A 91 -5.84 3.57 4.46
CA SER A 91 -7.11 4.20 4.86
C SER A 91 -7.28 4.22 6.39
N LYS A 92 -7.00 3.10 7.05
CA LYS A 92 -7.09 2.98 8.51
C LYS A 92 -6.08 3.89 9.24
N LEU A 93 -4.86 4.00 8.71
CA LEU A 93 -3.83 4.90 9.24
C LEU A 93 -4.22 6.36 9.02
N SER A 94 -4.72 6.71 7.84
CA SER A 94 -5.19 8.05 7.51
C SER A 94 -6.32 8.49 8.45
N THR A 95 -7.33 7.63 8.66
CA THR A 95 -8.43 7.92 9.59
C THR A 95 -7.92 8.13 11.02
N LYS A 96 -7.02 7.28 11.50
CA LYS A 96 -6.43 7.45 12.84
C LYS A 96 -5.62 8.74 12.94
N PHE A 97 -4.84 9.07 11.92
CA PHE A 97 -4.08 10.31 11.87
C PHE A 97 -5.01 11.52 11.95
N GLN A 98 -6.07 11.56 11.14
CA GLN A 98 -7.04 12.66 11.15
C GLN A 98 -7.73 12.81 12.51
N GLN A 99 -8.16 11.70 13.12
CA GLN A 99 -8.75 11.73 14.46
C GLN A 99 -7.76 12.26 15.50
N PHE A 100 -6.51 11.78 15.49
CA PHE A 100 -5.48 12.27 16.41
C PHE A 100 -5.18 13.75 16.17
N PHE A 101 -4.96 14.14 14.92
CA PHE A 101 -4.62 15.50 14.50
C PHE A 101 -5.68 16.51 14.92
N ASN A 102 -6.97 16.21 14.68
CA ASN A 102 -8.07 17.11 15.02
C ASN A 102 -8.41 17.13 16.51
N ASN A 103 -8.10 16.07 17.26
CA ASN A 103 -8.35 16.03 18.70
C ASN A 103 -7.21 16.62 19.55
N LEU A 104 -6.10 17.04 18.95
CA LEU A 104 -5.06 17.74 19.69
C LEU A 104 -5.59 19.06 20.28
N PRO A 105 -5.30 19.36 21.56
CA PRO A 105 -5.74 20.62 22.20
C PRO A 105 -4.89 21.83 21.81
N ILE A 106 -3.91 21.64 20.92
CA ILE A 106 -3.00 22.69 20.41
C ILE A 106 -3.23 22.86 18.91
N GLY A 107 -3.06 24.08 18.41
CA GLY A 107 -3.06 24.37 16.98
C GLY A 107 -1.86 23.69 16.30
N VAL A 108 -2.12 23.01 15.20
CA VAL A 108 -1.10 22.34 14.40
C VAL A 108 -1.31 22.71 12.94
N GLU A 109 -0.28 23.28 12.35
CA GLU A 109 -0.20 23.62 10.94
C GLU A 109 0.81 22.72 10.23
N LEU A 110 0.48 22.23 9.06
CA LEU A 110 1.35 21.42 8.21
C LEU A 110 1.67 22.16 6.93
N TYR A 111 2.95 22.36 6.68
CA TYR A 111 3.44 23.05 5.50
C TYR A 111 4.25 22.11 4.60
N ASP A 112 4.19 22.34 3.27
CA ASP A 112 5.08 21.69 2.33
C ASP A 112 6.51 22.28 2.39
N ALA A 113 7.40 21.76 1.54
CA ALA A 113 8.80 22.18 1.49
C ALA A 113 8.97 23.64 0.98
N GLU A 114 8.01 24.13 0.21
CA GLU A 114 7.94 25.47 -0.36
C GLU A 114 7.28 26.46 0.59
N GLY A 115 6.76 25.97 1.74
CA GLY A 115 6.16 26.77 2.81
C GLY A 115 4.67 27.04 2.60
N TYR A 116 3.99 26.34 1.72
CA TYR A 116 2.54 26.44 1.58
C TYR A 116 1.82 25.59 2.63
N LEU A 117 0.80 26.15 3.26
CA LEU A 117 -0.04 25.44 4.23
C LEU A 117 -0.88 24.40 3.51
N ILE A 118 -0.65 23.14 3.83
CA ILE A 118 -1.33 21.98 3.22
C ILE A 118 -2.38 21.36 4.14
N ASP A 119 -2.24 21.54 5.45
CA ASP A 119 -3.23 21.05 6.41
C ASP A 119 -3.18 21.83 7.74
N ILE A 120 -4.32 21.93 8.44
CA ILE A 120 -4.44 22.48 9.78
C ILE A 120 -5.48 21.69 10.58
N ASN A 121 -5.32 21.63 11.91
CA ASN A 121 -6.26 20.95 12.77
C ASN A 121 -7.38 21.87 13.29
N ASP A 122 -8.42 21.27 13.88
CA ASP A 122 -9.58 22.03 14.41
C ASP A 122 -9.21 22.99 15.54
N ALA A 123 -8.16 22.71 16.31
CA ALA A 123 -7.71 23.64 17.34
C ALA A 123 -7.15 24.92 16.72
N ASP A 124 -6.42 24.78 15.62
CA ASP A 124 -5.82 25.92 14.93
C ASP A 124 -6.87 26.81 14.25
N THR A 125 -7.86 26.22 13.59
CA THR A 125 -8.99 26.99 13.02
C THR A 125 -9.72 27.81 14.08
N ARG A 126 -9.86 27.30 15.31
CA ARG A 126 -10.44 28.06 16.44
C ARG A 126 -9.54 29.19 16.91
N ILE A 127 -8.21 28.99 16.93
CA ILE A 127 -7.23 30.02 17.33
C ILE A 127 -7.28 31.19 16.34
N PHE A 128 -7.30 30.91 15.05
CA PHE A 128 -7.33 31.92 14.00
C PHE A 128 -8.74 32.49 13.73
N GLY A 129 -9.80 31.85 14.23
CA GLY A 129 -11.19 32.25 13.97
C GLY A 129 -11.56 32.17 12.49
N SER A 130 -10.91 31.29 11.72
CA SER A 130 -11.08 31.18 10.29
C SER A 130 -11.29 29.74 9.86
N SER A 131 -11.97 29.52 8.73
CA SER A 131 -12.17 28.17 8.22
C SER A 131 -10.91 27.65 7.53
N ARG A 132 -10.81 26.33 7.49
CA ARG A 132 -9.70 25.61 6.85
C ARG A 132 -9.52 26.04 5.39
N GLU A 133 -10.60 26.23 4.65
CA GLU A 133 -10.58 26.56 3.22
C GLU A 133 -9.93 27.91 2.94
N TYR A 134 -10.06 28.86 3.87
CA TYR A 134 -9.43 30.18 3.74
C TYR A 134 -7.95 30.19 4.12
N LEU A 135 -7.53 29.29 4.99
CA LEU A 135 -6.16 29.24 5.48
C LEU A 135 -5.26 28.38 4.57
N LEU A 136 -5.81 27.33 3.94
CA LEU A 136 -5.02 26.47 3.07
C LEU A 136 -4.41 27.22 1.88
N GLY A 137 -3.17 26.89 1.55
CA GLY A 137 -2.42 27.46 0.44
C GLY A 137 -1.73 28.79 0.74
N VAL A 138 -1.87 29.36 1.95
CA VAL A 138 -1.06 30.53 2.35
C VAL A 138 0.41 30.11 2.51
N ASN A 139 1.31 31.02 2.20
CA ASN A 139 2.75 30.73 2.26
C ASN A 139 3.40 31.31 3.51
N LEU A 140 3.90 30.46 4.40
CA LEU A 140 4.54 30.85 5.66
C LEU A 140 5.68 31.86 5.46
N PHE A 141 6.47 31.74 4.39
CA PHE A 141 7.59 32.65 4.12
C PHE A 141 7.15 34.04 3.68
N LYS A 142 5.87 34.23 3.39
CA LYS A 142 5.25 35.54 3.10
C LYS A 142 4.44 36.09 4.26
N ASN A 143 4.42 35.40 5.40
CA ASN A 143 3.66 35.83 6.58
C ASN A 143 4.29 37.08 7.22
N PRO A 144 3.60 38.25 7.22
CA PRO A 144 4.16 39.49 7.72
C PRO A 144 4.31 39.51 9.24
N ALA A 145 3.59 38.67 9.97
CA ALA A 145 3.68 38.57 11.43
C ALA A 145 4.85 37.72 11.91
N VAL A 146 5.52 36.96 11.00
CA VAL A 146 6.64 36.08 11.36
C VAL A 146 7.97 36.81 11.05
N PRO A 147 8.79 37.12 12.06
CA PRO A 147 10.06 37.80 11.84
C PRO A 147 10.99 36.99 10.91
N GLU A 148 11.74 37.69 10.06
CA GLU A 148 12.65 37.07 9.09
C GLU A 148 13.69 36.13 9.72
N ARG A 149 14.17 36.48 10.93
CA ARG A 149 15.09 35.62 11.71
C ARG A 149 14.49 34.23 11.97
N ILE A 150 13.17 34.17 12.17
CA ILE A 150 12.44 32.90 12.41
C ILE A 150 12.28 32.13 11.10
N LEU A 151 11.87 32.80 10.03
CA LEU A 151 11.78 32.20 8.69
C LEU A 151 13.12 31.60 8.26
N ASN A 152 14.22 32.28 8.56
CA ASN A 152 15.58 31.76 8.30
C ASN A 152 15.94 30.53 9.14
N GLN A 153 15.41 30.39 10.35
CA GLN A 153 15.61 29.17 11.16
C GLN A 153 14.78 28.01 10.60
N ILE A 154 13.55 28.25 10.19
CA ILE A 154 12.70 27.25 9.53
C ILE A 154 13.40 26.67 8.29
N LYS A 155 13.96 27.52 7.44
CA LYS A 155 14.73 27.10 6.26
C LYS A 155 15.91 26.20 6.57
N LYS A 156 16.50 26.28 7.77
CA LYS A 156 17.59 25.40 8.21
C LYS A 156 17.13 23.98 8.58
N LYS A 157 15.83 23.70 8.56
CA LYS A 157 15.22 22.38 8.83
C LYS A 157 15.58 21.79 10.21
N LYS A 158 15.82 22.64 11.23
CA LYS A 158 16.07 22.21 12.61
C LYS A 158 14.87 22.54 13.47
N ALA A 159 14.52 21.61 14.37
CA ALA A 159 13.48 21.88 15.36
C ALA A 159 13.95 23.00 16.30
N PHE A 160 13.08 23.96 16.54
CA PHE A 160 13.30 25.05 17.49
C PHE A 160 11.97 25.54 18.05
N SER A 161 12.01 26.26 19.16
CA SER A 161 10.86 26.87 19.80
C SER A 161 11.17 28.34 20.09
N PHE A 162 10.18 29.19 19.95
CA PHE A 162 10.30 30.61 20.23
C PHE A 162 8.94 31.19 20.64
N PRO A 163 8.93 32.19 21.52
CA PRO A 163 7.72 32.99 21.79
C PRO A 163 7.50 33.96 20.64
N LEU A 164 6.28 34.03 20.15
CA LEU A 164 5.84 34.98 19.13
C LEU A 164 4.54 35.66 19.59
N ALA A 165 4.55 36.99 19.70
CA ALA A 165 3.33 37.77 19.80
C ALA A 165 2.77 37.91 18.37
N TYR A 166 1.66 37.27 18.12
CA TYR A 166 1.06 37.23 16.79
C TYR A 166 0.13 38.45 16.61
N ASP A 167 0.45 39.31 15.64
CA ASP A 167 -0.35 40.52 15.36
C ASP A 167 -1.34 40.24 14.22
N PHE A 168 -2.58 39.99 14.58
CA PHE A 168 -3.66 39.75 13.62
C PHE A 168 -4.00 40.96 12.76
N ASN A 169 -3.78 42.21 13.27
CA ASN A 169 -4.03 43.40 12.47
C ASN A 169 -3.05 43.52 11.31
N CYS A 170 -1.77 43.27 11.60
CA CYS A 170 -0.74 43.24 10.54
C CYS A 170 -1.09 42.26 9.41
N ILE A 171 -1.63 41.12 9.76
CA ILE A 171 -2.02 40.07 8.81
C ILE A 171 -3.24 40.48 7.98
N ARG A 172 -4.24 41.06 8.62
CA ARG A 172 -5.44 41.58 7.96
C ARG A 172 -5.08 42.72 7.00
N ASP A 173 -4.27 43.68 7.43
CA ASP A 173 -3.87 44.82 6.64
C ASP A 173 -3.01 44.42 5.44
N ALA A 174 -2.19 43.39 5.57
CA ALA A 174 -1.40 42.79 4.50
C ALA A 174 -2.20 41.88 3.57
N ARG A 175 -3.48 41.60 3.87
CA ARG A 175 -4.33 40.62 3.13
C ARG A 175 -3.64 39.30 2.95
N TYR A 176 -2.95 38.82 3.97
CA TYR A 176 -2.15 37.57 3.88
C TYR A 176 -3.00 36.34 3.70
N TYR A 177 -4.18 36.28 4.32
CA TYR A 177 -5.16 35.24 4.04
C TYR A 177 -5.97 35.58 2.79
N ASN A 178 -6.41 34.60 2.04
CA ASN A 178 -7.32 34.77 0.93
C ASN A 178 -8.64 35.35 1.48
N SER A 179 -8.73 36.66 1.59
CA SER A 179 -9.85 37.34 2.20
C SER A 179 -11.03 37.40 1.22
N SER A 180 -11.95 36.49 1.39
CA SER A 180 -13.38 36.76 1.17
C SER A 180 -14.14 36.60 2.49
N ILE A 181 -13.56 37.11 3.59
CA ILE A 181 -14.34 37.38 4.79
C ILE A 181 -15.11 38.64 4.47
N SER A 182 -16.37 38.47 4.04
CA SER A 182 -17.35 39.56 4.06
C SER A 182 -17.36 40.13 5.45
N ASP A 183 -17.20 41.48 5.54
CA ASP A 183 -17.52 42.28 6.71
C ASP A 183 -18.99 42.04 7.10
N GLU A 184 -19.25 41.02 7.89
CA GLU A 184 -20.51 40.88 8.62
C GLU A 184 -20.16 40.46 10.05
N THR A 185 -19.91 41.48 10.86
CA THR A 185 -20.48 41.81 12.18
C THR A 185 -19.79 42.98 12.79
#